data_bd9c0e4dc1546e9011271a7f570a0b22
#
_entry.id   bd9c0e4dc1546e9011271a7f570a0b22
#
_cell.length_a   1.000
_cell.length_b   1.000
_cell.length_c   1.000
_cell.angle_alpha   90.00
_cell.angle_beta   90.00
_cell.angle_gamma   90.00
#
_symmetry.space_group_name_H-M   'P 1'
#
loop_
_entity.id
_entity.type
_entity.pdbx_description
1 polymer ?
#
loop_
_entity_poly.entity_id
_entity_poly.type
_entity_poly.pdbx_seq_one_letter_code
_entity_poly.pdbx_strand_id
1 'polypeptide(L)'
;MSLEELGRARETLVQYQKAKEGDELLVPIGGSSFVFAKVAGETKAIVGIGTGVSVEKPIDDAIKTMDDRAAELMDSMKKLTERR
;
A
#
# COMPACT_ATOMS: atom_id res chain seq x y z
N MET A 1 -1.09 9.85 6.37
CA MET A 1 -1.52 8.45 6.12
C MET A 1 -1.47 7.66 7.41
N SER A 2 -2.49 6.89 7.71
CA SER A 2 -2.55 6.10 8.94
C SER A 2 -1.96 4.70 8.74
N LEU A 3 -1.63 4.03 9.85
CA LEU A 3 -1.17 2.64 9.79
C LEU A 3 -2.22 1.72 9.17
N GLU A 4 -3.50 2.00 9.43
CA GLU A 4 -4.59 1.23 8.85
C GLU A 4 -4.62 1.35 7.32
N GLU A 5 -4.46 2.56 6.80
CA GLU A 5 -4.42 2.78 5.36
C GLU A 5 -3.21 2.10 4.72
N LEU A 6 -2.05 2.18 5.37
CA LEU A 6 -0.84 1.52 4.90
C LEU A 6 -1.03 0.00 4.87
N GLY A 7 -1.65 -0.54 5.91
CA GLY A 7 -1.93 -1.97 5.99
C GLY A 7 -2.83 -2.45 4.87
N ARG A 8 -3.88 -1.70 4.57
CA ARG A 8 -4.80 -2.02 3.47
C ARG A 8 -4.11 -1.94 2.12
N ALA A 9 -3.30 -0.92 1.91
CA ALA A 9 -2.56 -0.76 0.66
C ALA A 9 -1.58 -1.91 0.46
N ARG A 10 -0.86 -2.28 1.51
CA ARG A 10 0.07 -3.40 1.47
C ARG A 10 -0.65 -4.71 1.15
N GLU A 11 -1.76 -4.96 1.81
CA GLU A 11 -2.54 -6.18 1.57
C GLU A 11 -3.01 -6.27 0.13
N THR A 12 -3.51 -5.16 -0.42
CA THR A 12 -3.93 -5.10 -1.81
C THR A 12 -2.76 -5.42 -2.75
N LEU A 13 -1.59 -4.88 -2.47
CA LEU A 13 -0.39 -5.14 -3.28
C LEU A 13 0.02 -6.61 -3.20
N VAL A 14 -0.06 -7.22 -2.02
CA VAL A 14 0.27 -8.63 -1.85
C VAL A 14 -0.72 -9.52 -2.63
N GLN A 15 -2.00 -9.20 -2.57
CA GLN A 15 -3.01 -9.92 -3.34
C GLN A 15 -2.76 -9.77 -4.85
N TYR A 16 -2.44 -8.56 -5.28
CA TYR A 16 -2.13 -8.28 -6.68
C TYR A 16 -0.92 -9.10 -7.15
N GLN A 17 0.11 -9.18 -6.31
CA GLN A 17 1.32 -9.94 -6.62
C GLN A 17 1.04 -11.43 -6.86
N LYS A 18 0.11 -11.99 -6.09
CA LYS A 18 -0.27 -13.40 -6.19
C LYS A 18 -1.29 -13.66 -7.29
N ALA A 19 -1.95 -12.63 -7.75
CA ALA A 19 -3.02 -12.77 -8.73
C ALA A 19 -2.47 -12.97 -10.14
N LYS A 20 -3.30 -13.59 -10.98
CA LYS A 20 -3.02 -13.77 -12.40
C LYS A 20 -3.84 -12.77 -13.19
N GLU A 21 -3.42 -12.51 -14.42
CA GLU A 21 -4.18 -11.67 -15.33
C GLU A 21 -5.63 -12.17 -15.42
N GLY A 22 -6.57 -11.25 -15.29
CA GLY A 22 -7.99 -11.56 -15.32
C GLY A 22 -8.61 -11.92 -13.99
N ASP A 23 -7.81 -12.14 -12.95
CA ASP A 23 -8.33 -12.39 -11.59
C ASP A 23 -9.00 -11.14 -11.05
N GLU A 24 -9.99 -11.35 -10.21
CA GLU A 24 -10.75 -10.26 -9.61
C GLU A 24 -10.17 -9.90 -8.24
N LEU A 25 -10.06 -8.61 -7.97
CA LEU A 25 -9.59 -8.09 -6.69
C LEU A 25 -10.59 -7.11 -6.12
N LEU A 26 -10.62 -7.02 -4.79
CA LEU A 26 -11.30 -5.93 -4.08
C LEU A 26 -10.29 -4.83 -3.81
N VAL A 27 -10.57 -3.64 -4.30
CA VAL A 27 -9.70 -2.49 -4.14
C VAL A 27 -10.35 -1.48 -3.20
N PRO A 28 -9.73 -1.15 -2.07
CA PRO A 28 -10.29 -0.16 -1.16
C PRO A 28 -10.21 1.24 -1.76
N ILE A 29 -11.31 1.97 -1.65
CA ILE A 29 -11.40 3.34 -2.17
C ILE A 29 -11.56 4.39 -1.08
N GLY A 30 -11.49 3.96 0.19
CA GLY A 30 -11.69 4.83 1.33
C GLY A 30 -13.10 4.71 1.90
N GLY A 31 -13.32 5.27 3.09
CA GLY A 31 -14.63 5.24 3.73
C GLY A 31 -15.17 3.85 3.99
N SER A 32 -14.30 2.87 4.19
CA SER A 32 -14.66 1.45 4.34
C SER A 32 -15.36 0.86 3.13
N SER A 33 -15.19 1.47 1.98
CA SER A 33 -15.79 1.02 0.71
C SER A 33 -14.74 0.38 -0.19
N PHE A 34 -15.20 -0.51 -1.06
CA PHE A 34 -14.34 -1.26 -1.98
C PHE A 34 -15.00 -1.32 -3.35
N VAL A 35 -14.18 -1.50 -4.37
CA VAL A 35 -14.66 -1.80 -5.71
C VAL A 35 -13.98 -3.06 -6.21
N PHE A 36 -14.68 -3.77 -7.10
CA PHE A 36 -14.09 -4.91 -7.78
C PHE A 36 -13.29 -4.42 -8.97
N ALA A 37 -12.12 -5.00 -9.16
CA ALA A 37 -11.28 -4.71 -10.32
C ALA A 37 -10.67 -6.01 -10.84
N LYS A 38 -10.32 -6.02 -12.11
CA LYS A 38 -9.64 -7.17 -12.71
C LYS A 38 -8.17 -6.86 -12.89
N VAL A 39 -7.34 -7.86 -12.65
CA VAL A 39 -5.89 -7.72 -12.81
C VAL A 39 -5.55 -7.69 -14.28
N ALA A 40 -4.83 -6.67 -14.69
CA ALA A 40 -4.44 -6.47 -16.10
C ALA A 40 -3.09 -7.10 -16.46
N GLY A 41 -2.46 -7.79 -15.52
CA GLY A 41 -1.16 -8.41 -15.77
C GLY A 41 0.04 -7.48 -15.60
N GLU A 42 -0.19 -6.24 -15.17
CA GLU A 42 0.91 -5.33 -14.90
C GLU A 42 1.70 -5.76 -13.67
N THR A 43 3.02 -5.65 -13.77
CA THR A 43 3.92 -6.03 -12.66
C THR A 43 4.41 -4.84 -11.86
N LYS A 44 3.86 -3.66 -12.12
CA LYS A 44 4.27 -2.43 -11.48
C LYS A 44 3.09 -1.74 -10.80
N ALA A 45 3.40 -0.98 -9.78
CA ALA A 45 2.41 -0.15 -9.08
C ALA A 45 2.87 1.30 -9.11
N ILE A 46 1.92 2.21 -8.99
CA ILE A 46 2.19 3.64 -8.88
C ILE A 46 2.13 4.00 -7.41
N VAL A 47 3.23 4.50 -6.87
CA VAL A 47 3.36 4.82 -5.45
C VAL A 47 3.56 6.32 -5.27
N GLY A 48 2.71 6.94 -4.48
CA GLY A 48 2.86 8.35 -4.11
C GLY A 48 4.04 8.56 -3.18
N ILE A 49 4.90 9.51 -3.50
CA ILE A 49 6.08 9.84 -2.69
C ILE A 49 5.94 11.18 -1.97
N GLY A 50 4.75 11.76 -1.97
CA GLY A 50 4.44 13.03 -1.34
C GLY A 50 4.36 14.17 -2.34
N THR A 51 3.83 15.30 -1.91
CA THR A 51 3.73 16.54 -2.70
C THR A 51 3.11 16.36 -4.09
N GLY A 52 2.20 15.40 -4.25
CA GLY A 52 1.54 15.17 -5.54
C GLY A 52 2.37 14.43 -6.56
N VAL A 53 3.56 13.98 -6.20
CA VAL A 53 4.43 13.21 -7.09
C VAL A 53 4.24 11.72 -6.84
N SER A 54 4.15 10.94 -7.92
CA SER A 54 4.04 9.50 -7.85
C SER A 54 5.10 8.87 -8.76
N VAL A 55 5.57 7.70 -8.37
CA VAL A 55 6.55 6.96 -9.16
C VAL A 55 6.04 5.54 -9.42
N GLU A 56 6.43 4.99 -10.55
CA GLU A 56 6.13 3.62 -10.91
C GLU A 56 7.23 2.72 -10.36
N LYS A 57 6.83 1.68 -9.65
CA LYS A 57 7.76 0.72 -9.03
C LYS A 57 7.28 -0.70 -9.28
N PRO A 58 8.19 -1.68 -9.34
CA PRO A 58 7.78 -3.08 -9.30
C PRO A 58 6.96 -3.35 -8.05
N ILE A 59 6.04 -4.31 -8.12
CA ILE A 59 5.15 -4.63 -7.01
C ILE A 59 5.93 -4.96 -5.73
N ASP A 60 7.01 -5.72 -5.82
CA ASP A 60 7.84 -6.06 -4.67
C ASP A 60 8.38 -4.81 -3.98
N ASP A 61 8.86 -3.85 -4.76
CA ASP A 61 9.39 -2.60 -4.23
C ASP A 61 8.28 -1.73 -3.62
N ALA A 62 7.09 -1.76 -4.21
CA ALA A 62 5.94 -1.05 -3.68
C ALA A 62 5.55 -1.60 -2.30
N ILE A 63 5.53 -2.92 -2.14
CA ILE A 63 5.25 -3.57 -0.86
C ILE A 63 6.30 -3.14 0.18
N LYS A 64 7.56 -3.18 -0.19
CA LYS A 64 8.65 -2.76 0.68
C LYS A 64 8.50 -1.30 1.11
N THR A 65 8.12 -0.43 0.19
CA THR A 65 7.86 0.97 0.50
C THR A 65 6.77 1.12 1.55
N MET A 66 5.68 0.35 1.43
CA MET A 66 4.60 0.37 2.42
C MET A 66 5.08 -0.12 3.78
N ASP A 67 5.86 -1.19 3.81
CA ASP A 67 6.43 -1.71 5.05
C ASP A 67 7.36 -0.70 5.71
N ASP A 68 8.21 -0.04 4.93
CA ASP A 68 9.12 0.98 5.44
C ASP A 68 8.36 2.16 6.04
N ARG A 69 7.31 2.61 5.37
CA ARG A 69 6.47 3.70 5.88
C ARG A 69 5.76 3.32 7.17
N ALA A 70 5.26 2.09 7.25
CA ALA A 70 4.61 1.59 8.46
C ALA A 70 5.61 1.54 9.61
N ALA A 71 6.83 1.07 9.35
CA ALA A 71 7.87 1.01 10.37
C ALA A 71 8.25 2.40 10.86
N GLU A 72 8.39 3.36 9.96
CA GLU A 72 8.67 4.75 10.32
C GLU A 72 7.57 5.35 11.17
N LEU A 73 6.32 5.10 10.82
CA LEU A 73 5.18 5.60 11.57
C LEU A 73 5.13 4.99 12.98
N MET A 74 5.36 3.71 13.08
CA MET A 74 5.39 3.02 14.37
C MET A 74 6.53 3.52 15.24
N ASP A 75 7.70 3.75 14.65
CA ASP A 75 8.85 4.29 15.37
C ASP A 75 8.57 5.71 15.88
N SER A 76 7.94 6.54 15.08
CA SER A 76 7.55 7.88 15.49
C SER A 76 6.58 7.86 16.66
N MET A 77 5.59 6.97 16.59
CA MET A 77 4.60 6.82 17.67
C MET A 77 5.26 6.32 18.96
N LYS A 78 6.19 5.40 18.84
CA LYS A 78 6.94 4.87 19.98
C LYS A 78 7.79 5.94 20.63
N LYS A 79 8.46 6.76 19.85
CA LYS A 79 9.27 7.89 20.37
C LYS A 79 8.42 8.88 21.12
N LEU A 80 7.23 9.19 20.63
CA LEU A 80 6.32 10.09 21.31
C LEU A 80 5.85 9.49 22.64
N THR A 81 5.60 8.20 22.68
CA THR A 81 5.16 7.53 23.89
C THR A 81 6.25 7.46 24.96
N GLU A 82 7.50 7.26 24.57
CA GLU A 82 8.63 7.13 25.46
C GLU A 82 9.16 8.47 25.96
N ARG A 83 8.72 9.55 25.39
CA ARG A 83 9.20 10.87 25.73
C ARG A 83 8.79 11.29 27.13
N ARG A 84 9.73 11.82 27.89
CA ARG A 84 9.49 12.31 29.25
C ARG A 84 9.39 13.82 29.27
#